data_4cd6e1d12e56e820df68b876d5795227
#
_entry.id   4cd6e1d12e56e820df68b876d5795227
#
_cell.length_a   1.000
_cell.length_b   1.000
_cell.length_c   1.000
_cell.angle_alpha   90.00
_cell.angle_beta   90.00
_cell.angle_gamma   90.00
#
_symmetry.space_group_name_H-M   'P 1'
#
loop_
_entity.id
_entity.type
_entity.pdbx_description
1 polymer ?
#
loop_
_entity_poly.entity_id
_entity_poly.type
_entity_poly.pdbx_seq_one_letter_code
_entity_poly.pdbx_strand_id
1 'polypeptide(L)'
;MSNSEKHLLLVYHSRSGANQRLVDAIQTGVERDQCAVTLRIKTAFAADEADLLWADGTIFVSPEHFGYMAGALKDFFERTFYPTENQVAGRPISIVIGTGLDGQGALASIRKICTGYRFKE
;
A
#
# COMPACT_ATOMS: atom_id res chain seq x y z
N MET A 1 12.28 -14.46 -22.42
CA MET A 1 11.91 -14.34 -21.89
C MET A 1 11.91 -13.68 -21.06
N SER A 2 11.74 -13.29 -20.77
CA SER A 2 11.89 -12.66 -20.05
C SER A 2 11.12 -12.49 -19.21
N ASN A 3 10.98 -12.65 -18.46
CA ASN A 3 10.31 -12.55 -17.58
C ASN A 3 10.47 -11.57 -16.84
N SER A 4 9.95 -10.70 -17.06
CA SER A 4 9.94 -9.65 -16.29
C SER A 4 9.29 -9.88 -15.06
N GLU A 5 10.05 -9.94 -14.08
CA GLU A 5 9.58 -9.97 -12.73
C GLU A 5 8.90 -8.65 -12.40
N LYS A 6 7.71 -8.71 -11.84
CA LYS A 6 6.99 -7.52 -11.42
C LYS A 6 7.38 -7.13 -10.01
N HIS A 7 7.37 -5.84 -9.73
CA HIS A 7 7.70 -5.28 -8.42
C HIS A 7 6.42 -4.91 -7.67
N LEU A 8 6.23 -5.52 -6.52
CA LEU A 8 5.06 -5.26 -5.68
C LEU A 8 5.52 -4.63 -4.38
N LEU A 9 5.01 -3.44 -4.10
CA LEU A 9 5.29 -2.72 -2.85
C LEU A 9 4.12 -2.89 -1.90
N LEU A 10 4.41 -3.14 -0.63
CA LEU A 10 3.40 -3.16 0.41
C LEU A 10 3.78 -2.08 1.42
N VAL A 11 2.89 -1.08 1.58
CA VAL A 11 3.07 0.00 2.54
C VAL A 11 2.03 -0.17 3.63
N TYR A 12 2.46 -0.21 4.89
CA TYR A 12 1.54 -0.51 5.97
C TYR A 12 1.84 0.30 7.22
N HIS A 13 0.82 0.38 8.08
CA HIS A 13 0.99 0.86 9.44
C HIS A 13 0.34 -0.14 10.38
N SER A 14 1.01 -0.45 11.48
CA SER A 14 0.44 -1.31 12.51
C SER A 14 0.76 -0.69 13.87
N ARG A 15 -0.29 -0.49 14.67
CA ARG A 15 -0.13 0.07 16.00
C ARG A 15 -0.15 -1.01 17.08
N SER A 16 -1.04 -1.99 16.91
CA SER A 16 -1.26 -3.02 17.91
C SER A 16 -0.71 -4.39 17.51
N GLY A 17 -0.11 -4.50 16.34
CA GLY A 17 0.39 -5.77 15.83
C GLY A 17 -0.62 -6.52 14.97
N ALA A 18 -1.89 -6.14 14.98
CA ALA A 18 -2.89 -6.84 14.19
C ALA A 18 -2.61 -6.73 12.69
N ASN A 19 -2.25 -5.53 12.23
CA ASN A 19 -1.95 -5.34 10.81
C ASN A 19 -0.62 -5.96 10.43
N GLN A 20 0.30 -6.13 11.37
CA GLN A 20 1.51 -6.87 11.11
C GLN A 20 1.19 -8.31 10.74
N ARG A 21 0.21 -8.93 11.39
CA ARG A 21 -0.21 -10.29 11.04
C ARG A 21 -0.82 -10.36 9.65
N LEU A 22 -1.56 -9.33 9.25
CA LEU A 22 -2.09 -9.24 7.89
C LEU A 22 -0.95 -9.18 6.88
N VAL A 23 0.06 -8.34 7.15
CA VAL A 23 1.21 -8.20 6.28
C VAL A 23 1.94 -9.53 6.16
N ASP A 24 2.14 -10.24 7.29
CA ASP A 24 2.80 -11.53 7.29
C ASP A 24 2.02 -12.55 6.46
N ALA A 25 0.68 -12.52 6.54
CA ALA A 25 -0.16 -13.42 5.77
C ALA A 25 -0.07 -13.13 4.27
N ILE A 26 -0.04 -11.85 3.90
CA ILE A 26 0.11 -11.45 2.50
C ILE A 26 1.46 -11.91 1.98
N GLN A 27 2.53 -11.72 2.75
CA GLN A 27 3.86 -12.16 2.35
C GLN A 27 3.89 -13.68 2.13
N THR A 28 3.31 -14.42 3.06
CA THR A 28 3.22 -15.88 2.93
C THR A 28 2.47 -16.28 1.67
N GLY A 29 1.35 -15.59 1.37
CA GLY A 29 0.58 -15.89 0.17
C GLY A 29 1.35 -15.65 -1.11
N VAL A 30 2.08 -14.55 -1.18
CA VAL A 30 2.91 -14.23 -2.35
C VAL A 30 4.00 -15.29 -2.52
N GLU A 31 4.64 -15.69 -1.45
CA GLU A 31 5.73 -16.67 -1.51
C GLU A 31 5.21 -18.06 -1.88
N ARG A 32 4.04 -18.43 -1.37
CA ARG A 32 3.47 -19.75 -1.64
C ARG A 32 3.05 -19.92 -3.08
N ASP A 33 2.50 -18.88 -3.67
CA ASP A 33 1.97 -18.98 -5.03
C ASP A 33 3.07 -18.96 -6.08
N GLN A 34 4.32 -18.79 -5.66
CA GLN A 34 5.47 -18.75 -6.56
C GLN A 34 5.25 -17.78 -7.71
N CYS A 35 4.65 -16.65 -7.40
CA CYS A 35 4.41 -15.62 -8.40
C CYS A 35 5.73 -15.01 -8.84
N ALA A 36 5.82 -14.59 -10.09
CA ALA A 36 6.99 -13.86 -10.59
C ALA A 36 6.94 -12.42 -10.10
N VAL A 37 7.01 -12.25 -8.79
CA VAL A 37 6.86 -10.96 -8.14
C VAL A 37 7.96 -10.80 -7.09
N THR A 38 8.62 -9.65 -7.12
CA THR A 38 9.53 -9.25 -6.04
C THR A 38 8.75 -8.36 -5.09
N LEU A 39 8.57 -8.81 -3.86
CA LEU A 39 7.80 -8.09 -2.85
C LEU A 39 8.73 -7.26 -1.98
N ARG A 40 8.39 -5.99 -1.80
CA ARG A 40 9.08 -5.09 -0.88
C ARG A 40 8.07 -4.60 0.15
N ILE A 41 8.37 -4.80 1.42
CA ILE A 41 7.48 -4.44 2.53
C ILE A 41 8.12 -3.29 3.30
N LYS A 42 7.40 -2.19 3.44
CA LYS A 42 7.86 -1.02 4.17
C LYS A 42 6.76 -0.47 5.05
N THR A 43 7.12 -0.01 6.25
CA THR A 43 6.16 0.77 7.03
C THR A 43 5.91 2.09 6.32
N ALA A 44 4.77 2.70 6.60
CA ALA A 44 4.41 3.97 5.97
C ALA A 44 5.44 5.07 6.27
N PHE A 45 6.05 5.04 7.47
CA PHE A 45 7.07 6.03 7.80
C PHE A 45 8.39 5.78 7.06
N ALA A 46 8.72 4.53 6.76
CA ALA A 46 9.97 4.18 6.10
C ALA A 46 9.89 4.26 4.59
N ALA A 47 8.70 4.07 4.03
CA ALA A 47 8.51 4.09 2.58
C ALA A 47 8.65 5.51 2.04
N ASP A 48 9.17 5.64 0.82
CA ASP A 48 9.35 6.95 0.22
C ASP A 48 9.03 6.90 -1.29
N GLU A 49 9.30 8.01 -1.97
CA GLU A 49 8.98 8.13 -3.39
C GLU A 49 9.76 7.14 -4.25
N ALA A 50 10.98 6.80 -3.85
CA ALA A 50 11.75 5.83 -4.62
C ALA A 50 11.10 4.45 -4.58
N ASP A 51 10.54 4.07 -3.44
CA ASP A 51 9.80 2.82 -3.33
C ASP A 51 8.59 2.81 -4.25
N LEU A 52 7.84 3.92 -4.25
CA LEU A 52 6.63 4.02 -5.06
C LEU A 52 6.95 3.97 -6.55
N LEU A 53 8.02 4.64 -6.97
CA LEU A 53 8.45 4.62 -8.37
C LEU A 53 8.97 3.24 -8.79
N TRP A 54 9.62 2.53 -7.88
CA TRP A 54 10.11 1.17 -8.12
C TRP A 54 8.96 0.19 -8.39
N ALA A 55 7.81 0.41 -7.75
CA ALA A 55 6.73 -0.56 -7.74
C ALA A 55 5.91 -0.55 -9.02
N ASP A 56 5.63 -1.71 -9.57
CA ASP A 56 4.63 -1.84 -10.64
C ASP A 56 3.22 -1.81 -10.07
N GLY A 57 3.06 -2.27 -8.83
CA GLY A 57 1.78 -2.23 -8.12
C GLY A 57 2.04 -2.07 -6.64
N THR A 58 1.02 -1.61 -5.89
CA THR A 58 1.18 -1.33 -4.47
C THR A 58 -0.04 -1.81 -3.69
N ILE A 59 0.22 -2.37 -2.51
CA ILE A 59 -0.82 -2.73 -1.55
C ILE A 59 -0.67 -1.78 -0.37
N PHE A 60 -1.76 -1.11 -0.01
CA PHE A 60 -1.80 -0.25 1.17
C PHE A 60 -2.54 -0.97 2.28
N VAL A 61 -1.92 -1.12 3.45
CA VAL A 61 -2.53 -1.79 4.59
C VAL A 61 -2.60 -0.79 5.74
N SER A 62 -3.80 -0.54 6.24
CA SER A 62 -4.01 0.46 7.28
C SER A 62 -5.06 -0.01 8.29
N PRO A 63 -4.89 0.33 9.56
CA PRO A 63 -6.01 0.28 10.50
C PRO A 63 -6.94 1.48 10.23
N GLU A 64 -8.08 1.49 10.90
CA GLU A 64 -8.95 2.66 10.87
C GLU A 64 -8.77 3.43 12.18
N HIS A 65 -8.40 4.68 12.07
CA HIS A 65 -8.24 5.58 13.21
C HIS A 65 -9.23 6.73 13.06
N PHE A 66 -10.17 6.84 14.00
CA PHE A 66 -11.18 7.91 13.97
C PHE A 66 -11.92 7.99 12.65
N GLY A 67 -12.29 6.83 12.08
CA GLY A 67 -13.02 6.80 10.81
C GLY A 67 -12.19 7.19 9.60
N TYR A 68 -10.85 7.11 9.70
CA TYR A 68 -9.94 7.56 8.67
C TYR A 68 -8.74 6.61 8.60
N MET A 69 -7.89 6.76 7.58
CA MET A 69 -6.66 5.97 7.52
C MET A 69 -5.70 6.36 8.64
N ALA A 70 -4.72 5.52 8.92
CA ALA A 70 -3.66 5.85 9.88
C ALA A 70 -2.92 7.11 9.43
N GLY A 71 -2.57 7.95 10.39
CA GLY A 71 -1.83 9.19 10.11
C GLY A 71 -0.50 8.94 9.41
N ALA A 72 0.15 7.81 9.74
CA ALA A 72 1.41 7.44 9.09
C ALA A 72 1.22 7.25 7.58
N LEU A 73 0.09 6.67 7.16
CA LEU A 73 -0.18 6.47 5.75
C LEU A 73 -0.52 7.79 5.08
N LYS A 74 -1.28 8.67 5.73
CA LYS A 74 -1.54 10.01 5.20
C LYS A 74 -0.24 10.77 4.99
N ASP A 75 0.66 10.68 5.95
CA ASP A 75 1.98 11.29 5.84
C ASP A 75 2.75 10.75 4.63
N PHE A 76 2.71 9.44 4.40
CA PHE A 76 3.34 8.83 3.22
C PHE A 76 2.79 9.45 1.93
N PHE A 77 1.46 9.55 1.83
CA PHE A 77 0.85 10.13 0.64
C PHE A 77 1.27 11.58 0.44
N GLU A 78 1.30 12.35 1.51
CA GLU A 78 1.68 13.77 1.39
C GLU A 78 3.13 13.95 0.97
N ARG A 79 4.03 13.10 1.47
CA ARG A 79 5.46 13.19 1.14
C ARG A 79 5.74 12.75 -0.29
N THR A 80 4.96 11.82 -0.82
CA THR A 80 5.31 11.18 -2.09
C THR A 80 4.51 11.69 -3.29
N PHE A 81 3.45 12.49 -3.08
CA PHE A 81 2.60 12.88 -4.20
C PHE A 81 3.35 13.69 -5.25
N TYR A 82 3.89 14.84 -4.86
CA TYR A 82 4.55 15.70 -5.84
C TYR A 82 5.79 15.06 -6.48
N PRO A 83 6.65 14.36 -5.71
CA PRO A 83 7.81 13.70 -6.34
C PRO A 83 7.44 12.64 -7.37
N THR A 84 6.23 12.07 -7.30
CA THR A 84 5.82 10.99 -8.22
C THR A 84 4.72 11.41 -9.18
N GLU A 85 4.31 12.68 -9.13
CA GLU A 85 3.16 13.16 -9.90
C GLU A 85 3.34 12.84 -11.38
N ASN A 86 2.29 12.28 -11.98
CA ASN A 86 2.26 11.90 -13.39
C ASN A 86 3.22 10.76 -13.78
N GLN A 87 3.86 10.12 -12.79
CA GLN A 87 4.77 9.01 -13.08
C GLN A 87 4.20 7.66 -12.71
N VAL A 88 3.18 7.64 -11.83
CA VAL A 88 2.61 6.38 -11.33
C VAL A 88 1.16 6.18 -11.78
N ALA A 89 0.65 7.04 -12.64
CA ALA A 89 -0.74 6.96 -13.11
C ALA A 89 -1.00 5.61 -13.77
N GLY A 90 -2.15 5.04 -13.45
CA GLY A 90 -2.57 3.76 -14.03
C GLY A 90 -1.98 2.54 -13.36
N ARG A 91 -1.02 2.69 -12.46
CA ARG A 91 -0.45 1.53 -11.76
C ARG A 91 -1.49 0.92 -10.83
N PRO A 92 -1.59 -0.41 -10.78
CA PRO A 92 -2.61 -1.07 -9.95
C PRO A 92 -2.31 -0.93 -8.47
N ILE A 93 -3.37 -0.82 -7.68
CA ILE A 93 -3.25 -0.83 -6.24
C ILE A 93 -4.33 -1.70 -5.63
N SER A 94 -4.11 -2.10 -4.39
CA SER A 94 -5.09 -2.80 -3.58
C SER A 94 -5.06 -2.21 -2.19
N ILE A 95 -6.19 -2.22 -1.50
CA ILE A 95 -6.33 -1.62 -0.19
C ILE A 95 -6.85 -2.67 0.77
N VAL A 96 -6.16 -2.83 1.91
CA VAL A 96 -6.55 -3.77 2.95
C VAL A 96 -6.70 -2.99 4.25
N ILE A 97 -7.88 -3.06 4.85
CA ILE A 97 -8.16 -2.37 6.11
C ILE A 97 -8.27 -3.42 7.22
N GLY A 98 -7.35 -3.36 8.18
CA GLY A 98 -7.36 -4.24 9.33
C GLY A 98 -7.94 -3.52 10.53
N THR A 99 -9.22 -3.73 10.80
CA THR A 99 -9.92 -3.06 11.89
C THR A 99 -10.92 -4.00 12.52
N GLY A 100 -11.30 -3.71 13.78
CA GLY A 100 -12.37 -4.41 14.45
C GLY A 100 -13.74 -3.84 14.15
N LEU A 101 -13.82 -2.72 13.42
CA LEU A 101 -15.06 -2.07 13.02
C LEU A 101 -15.27 -2.28 11.54
N ASP A 102 -16.12 -1.45 10.90
CA ASP A 102 -16.45 -1.67 9.50
C ASP A 102 -15.37 -1.22 8.52
N GLY A 103 -14.50 -0.31 8.94
CA GLY A 103 -13.38 0.14 8.11
C GLY A 103 -13.75 1.05 6.95
N GLN A 104 -15.00 1.44 6.81
CA GLN A 104 -15.45 2.18 5.63
C GLN A 104 -14.82 3.58 5.53
N GLY A 105 -14.61 4.25 6.65
CA GLY A 105 -13.98 5.57 6.65
C GLY A 105 -12.54 5.52 6.20
N ALA A 106 -11.78 4.53 6.67
CA ALA A 106 -10.39 4.36 6.25
C ALA A 106 -10.32 4.03 4.77
N LEU A 107 -11.17 3.11 4.31
CA LEU A 107 -11.17 2.71 2.90
C LEU A 107 -11.50 3.90 2.01
N ALA A 108 -12.54 4.66 2.36
CA ALA A 108 -12.95 5.81 1.56
C ALA A 108 -11.86 6.87 1.50
N SER A 109 -11.17 7.12 2.62
CA SER A 109 -10.12 8.14 2.67
C SER A 109 -8.93 7.75 1.80
N ILE A 110 -8.54 6.47 1.81
CA ILE A 110 -7.44 6.00 0.96
C ILE A 110 -7.84 6.07 -0.51
N ARG A 111 -9.05 5.62 -0.84
CA ARG A 111 -9.53 5.65 -2.23
C ARG A 111 -9.53 7.06 -2.80
N LYS A 112 -9.94 8.04 -2.00
CA LYS A 112 -9.97 9.42 -2.45
C LYS A 112 -8.59 9.91 -2.84
N ILE A 113 -7.59 9.60 -2.02
CA ILE A 113 -6.21 9.99 -2.31
C ILE A 113 -5.69 9.25 -3.52
N CYS A 114 -5.94 7.94 -3.62
CA CYS A 114 -5.49 7.13 -4.74
C CYS A 114 -6.08 7.63 -6.06
N THR A 115 -7.29 8.17 -6.03
CA THR A 115 -7.87 8.81 -7.21
C THR A 115 -7.02 10.01 -7.65
N GLY A 116 -6.52 10.80 -6.70
CA GLY A 116 -5.63 11.91 -7.01
C GLY A 116 -4.31 11.48 -7.63
N TYR A 117 -3.79 10.33 -7.21
CA TYR A 117 -2.59 9.74 -7.81
C TYR A 117 -2.88 9.12 -9.19
N ARG A 118 -4.15 8.91 -9.50
CA ARG A 118 -4.61 8.22 -10.71
C ARG A 118 -4.22 6.74 -10.72
N PHE A 119 -4.11 6.15 -9.55
CA PHE A 119 -3.93 4.70 -9.45
C PHE A 119 -5.19 3.97 -9.94
N LYS A 120 -5.01 2.71 -10.31
CA LYS A 120 -6.11 1.85 -10.72
C LYS A 120 -6.30 0.76 -9.68
N GLU A 121 -7.39 0.84 -8.95
CA GLU A 121 -7.71 -0.15 -7.93
C GLU A 121 -8.29 -1.43 -8.56
#